data_6482636ea29dd3191b73f4e077767874
#
_entry.id   6482636ea29dd3191b73f4e077767874
#
_cell.length_a   1.000
_cell.length_b   1.000
_cell.length_c   1.000
_cell.angle_alpha   90.00
_cell.angle_beta   90.00
_cell.angle_gamma   90.00
#
_symmetry.space_group_name_H-M   'P 1'
#
loop_
_entity.id
_entity.type
_entity.pdbx_description
1 polymer ?
#
loop_
_entity_poly.entity_id
_entity_poly.type
_entity_poly.pdbx_seq_one_letter_code
_entity_poly.pdbx_strand_id
1 'polypeptide(L)'
;MLGIVIGAVIVWAFTDFRFDSFKIPFGGPVIQFGPVLTLILTVLWISAITNAINLIDGLDGLVGGVSIISLMTMGVISYFFLYDTDIFLNLTIFVLVAAIIGFFPYNYHPAIIYLGDTGALFIGFMIGVLSLQGLKNATAVAILSPVIILG
;
A
#
# COMPACT_ATOMS: atom_id res chain seq x y z
N MET A 1 -6.60 5.96 -16.35
CA MET A 1 -7.43 6.57 -15.28
C MET A 1 -8.71 5.78 -15.02
N LEU A 2 -9.61 5.57 -16.00
CA LEU A 2 -10.89 4.88 -15.78
C LEU A 2 -10.72 3.48 -15.18
N GLY A 3 -9.77 2.69 -15.66
CA GLY A 3 -9.49 1.35 -15.14
C GLY A 3 -9.05 1.34 -13.67
N ILE A 4 -8.26 2.33 -13.23
CA ILE A 4 -7.83 2.46 -11.83
C ILE A 4 -9.04 2.74 -10.93
N VAL A 5 -9.92 3.65 -11.36
CA VAL A 5 -11.14 3.99 -10.62
C VAL A 5 -12.07 2.78 -10.51
N ILE A 6 -12.29 2.06 -11.61
CA ILE A 6 -13.10 0.84 -11.61
C ILE A 6 -12.49 -0.21 -10.67
N GLY A 7 -11.19 -0.45 -10.77
CA GLY A 7 -10.48 -1.37 -9.89
C GLY A 7 -10.60 -0.98 -8.41
N ALA A 8 -10.43 0.31 -8.09
CA ALA A 8 -10.58 0.81 -6.72
C ALA A 8 -12.01 0.67 -6.18
N VAL A 9 -13.03 0.87 -7.01
CA VAL A 9 -14.43 0.63 -6.64
C VAL A 9 -14.68 -0.86 -6.39
N ILE A 10 -14.12 -1.75 -7.22
CA ILE A 10 -14.22 -3.20 -7.01
C ILE A 10 -13.55 -3.59 -5.69
N VAL A 11 -12.35 -3.09 -5.41
CA VAL A 11 -11.67 -3.33 -4.13
C VAL A 11 -12.54 -2.87 -2.97
N TRP A 12 -13.08 -1.66 -3.02
CA TRP A 12 -13.97 -1.15 -1.97
C TRP A 12 -15.23 -2.01 -1.78
N ALA A 13 -15.84 -2.51 -2.87
CA ALA A 13 -17.10 -3.25 -2.82
C ALA A 13 -16.94 -4.70 -2.36
N PHE A 14 -15.83 -5.35 -2.71
CA PHE A 14 -15.63 -6.79 -2.52
C PHE A 14 -14.59 -7.13 -1.46
N THR A 15 -13.88 -6.15 -0.91
CA THR A 15 -12.86 -6.38 0.11
C THR A 15 -13.03 -5.44 1.30
N ASP A 16 -12.36 -5.77 2.41
CA ASP A 16 -12.29 -4.91 3.59
C ASP A 16 -11.11 -3.91 3.52
N PHE A 17 -10.43 -3.82 2.37
CA PHE A 17 -9.35 -2.86 2.12
C PHE A 17 -9.92 -1.47 1.83
N ARG A 18 -10.40 -0.77 2.87
CA ARG A 18 -11.05 0.53 2.76
C ARG A 18 -10.80 1.40 3.98
N PHE A 19 -10.97 2.71 3.83
CA PHE A 19 -10.91 3.67 4.92
C PHE A 19 -12.20 3.66 5.75
N ASP A 20 -12.35 2.77 6.72
CA ASP A 20 -13.56 2.71 7.55
C ASP A 20 -13.55 3.70 8.70
N SER A 21 -12.39 3.99 9.26
CA SER A 21 -12.26 4.86 10.42
C SER A 21 -10.89 5.54 10.49
N PHE A 22 -10.85 6.72 11.07
CA PHE A 22 -9.63 7.41 11.42
C PHE A 22 -9.59 7.68 12.91
N LYS A 23 -8.55 7.25 13.58
CA LYS A 23 -8.32 7.55 15.00
C LYS A 23 -7.35 8.71 15.11
N ILE A 24 -7.78 9.76 15.77
CA ILE A 24 -6.91 10.90 16.05
C ILE A 24 -5.82 10.46 17.03
N PRO A 25 -4.51 10.61 16.69
CA PRO A 25 -3.42 10.31 17.60
C PRO A 25 -3.56 11.15 18.89
N PHE A 26 -3.00 10.64 20.01
CA PHE A 26 -3.08 11.23 21.35
C PHE A 26 -4.43 11.12 22.07
N GLY A 27 -5.18 10.03 21.85
CA GLY A 27 -6.38 9.73 22.63
C GLY A 27 -7.67 10.40 22.14
N GLY A 28 -7.68 10.91 20.92
CA GLY A 28 -8.87 11.48 20.29
C GLY A 28 -9.92 10.42 19.92
N PRO A 29 -11.16 10.85 19.62
CA PRO A 29 -12.25 9.96 19.26
C PRO A 29 -11.95 9.23 17.94
N VAL A 30 -12.51 8.00 17.82
CA VAL A 30 -12.52 7.28 16.54
C VAL A 30 -13.64 7.87 15.68
N ILE A 31 -13.27 8.48 14.57
CA ILE A 31 -14.22 8.98 13.59
C ILE A 31 -14.53 7.84 12.62
N GLN A 32 -15.77 7.38 12.62
CA GLN A 32 -16.26 6.42 11.63
C GLN A 32 -16.78 7.17 10.41
N PHE A 33 -16.32 6.77 9.24
CA PHE A 33 -16.74 7.38 8.00
C PHE A 33 -18.01 6.70 7.47
N GLY A 34 -18.94 7.49 6.94
CA GLY A 34 -20.08 6.94 6.22
C GLY A 34 -19.63 6.26 4.90
N PRO A 35 -20.46 5.35 4.34
CA PRO A 35 -20.06 4.53 3.19
C PRO A 35 -19.66 5.36 1.96
N VAL A 36 -20.27 6.48 1.75
CA VAL A 36 -19.94 7.39 0.61
C VAL A 36 -18.56 8.02 0.80
N LEU A 37 -18.25 8.51 2.00
CA LEU A 37 -16.95 9.11 2.29
C LEU A 37 -15.83 8.06 2.24
N THR A 38 -16.08 6.86 2.77
CA THR A 38 -15.19 5.70 2.69
C THR A 38 -14.86 5.36 1.24
N LEU A 39 -15.86 5.31 0.35
CA LEU A 39 -15.65 5.07 -1.08
C LEU A 39 -14.77 6.14 -1.70
N ILE A 40 -15.11 7.43 -1.50
CA ILE A 40 -14.37 8.56 -2.07
C ILE A 40 -12.89 8.51 -1.61
N LEU A 41 -12.65 8.35 -0.31
CA LEU A 41 -11.30 8.32 0.24
C LEU A 41 -10.50 7.13 -0.28
N THR A 42 -11.10 5.94 -0.36
CA THR A 42 -10.45 4.73 -0.89
C THR A 42 -10.05 4.90 -2.36
N VAL A 43 -10.96 5.40 -3.20
CA VAL A 43 -10.70 5.64 -4.62
C VAL A 43 -9.63 6.71 -4.81
N LEU A 44 -9.70 7.82 -4.07
CA LEU A 44 -8.70 8.88 -4.13
C LEU A 44 -7.32 8.36 -3.71
N TRP A 45 -7.23 7.59 -2.63
CA TRP A 45 -5.98 7.04 -2.13
C TRP A 45 -5.31 6.10 -3.14
N ILE A 46 -6.03 5.08 -3.61
CA ILE A 46 -5.51 4.14 -4.59
C ILE A 46 -5.09 4.87 -5.87
N SER A 47 -5.93 5.78 -6.37
CA SER A 47 -5.62 6.56 -7.57
C SER A 47 -4.40 7.47 -7.39
N ALA A 48 -4.27 8.11 -6.24
CA ALA A 48 -3.14 9.00 -5.95
C ALA A 48 -1.82 8.23 -5.93
N ILE A 49 -1.75 7.10 -5.20
CA ILE A 49 -0.55 6.26 -5.15
C ILE A 49 -0.22 5.67 -6.50
N THR A 50 -1.21 5.15 -7.23
CA THR A 50 -1.02 4.58 -8.57
C THR A 50 -0.42 5.62 -9.53
N ASN A 51 -0.96 6.83 -9.54
CA ASN A 51 -0.42 7.91 -10.37
C ASN A 51 0.95 8.39 -9.90
N ALA A 52 1.20 8.47 -8.59
CA ALA A 52 2.51 8.86 -8.07
C ALA A 52 3.59 7.87 -8.51
N ILE A 53 3.34 6.56 -8.40
CA ILE A 53 4.28 5.52 -8.86
C ILE A 53 4.49 5.61 -10.37
N ASN A 54 3.45 5.83 -11.16
CA ASN A 54 3.56 5.99 -12.60
C ASN A 54 4.36 7.24 -12.99
N LEU A 55 4.21 8.35 -12.27
CA LEU A 55 4.95 9.58 -12.54
C LEU A 55 6.46 9.46 -12.25
N ILE A 56 6.87 8.65 -11.30
CA ILE A 56 8.29 8.43 -10.98
C ILE A 56 8.96 7.37 -11.86
N ASP A 57 8.20 6.69 -12.75
CA ASP A 57 8.72 5.68 -13.70
C ASP A 57 9.50 6.31 -14.89
N GLY A 58 10.07 7.47 -14.69
CA GLY A 58 10.93 8.14 -15.66
C GLY A 58 12.43 7.89 -15.46
N LEU A 59 12.83 7.17 -14.43
CA LEU A 59 14.24 6.90 -14.09
C LEU A 59 14.46 5.40 -13.88
N ASP A 60 15.52 4.88 -14.51
CA ASP A 60 15.93 3.47 -14.44
C ASP A 60 16.03 2.99 -12.99
N GLY A 61 15.34 1.92 -12.65
CA GLY A 61 15.37 1.27 -11.34
C GLY A 61 14.64 2.02 -10.22
N LEU A 62 14.18 3.26 -10.41
CA LEU A 62 13.60 4.06 -9.32
C LEU A 62 12.31 3.44 -8.79
N VAL A 63 11.36 3.10 -9.66
CA VAL A 63 10.09 2.48 -9.24
C VAL A 63 10.34 1.13 -8.58
N GLY A 64 11.21 0.29 -9.16
CA GLY A 64 11.58 -1.00 -8.58
C GLY A 64 12.14 -0.83 -7.17
N GLY A 65 13.11 0.06 -6.98
CA GLY A 65 13.75 0.31 -5.69
C GLY A 65 12.79 0.84 -4.63
N VAL A 66 12.00 1.88 -4.95
CA VAL A 66 11.00 2.46 -4.05
C VAL A 66 9.93 1.42 -3.67
N SER A 67 9.48 0.63 -4.65
CA SER A 67 8.46 -0.41 -4.42
C SER A 67 8.97 -1.53 -3.52
N ILE A 68 10.20 -2.01 -3.71
CA ILE A 68 10.83 -3.00 -2.83
C ILE A 68 10.89 -2.48 -1.40
N ILE A 69 11.41 -1.27 -1.18
CA ILE A 69 11.53 -0.68 0.15
C ILE A 69 10.16 -0.53 0.81
N SER A 70 9.18 0.03 0.09
CA SER A 70 7.83 0.25 0.61
C SER A 70 7.14 -1.06 0.99
N LEU A 71 7.14 -2.04 0.09
CA LEU A 71 6.50 -3.34 0.31
C LEU A 71 7.21 -4.15 1.40
N MET A 72 8.56 -4.15 1.43
CA MET A 72 9.31 -4.81 2.50
C MET A 72 9.00 -4.19 3.86
N THR A 73 8.94 -2.87 3.95
CA THR A 73 8.58 -2.18 5.19
C THR A 73 7.17 -2.58 5.63
N MET A 74 6.20 -2.59 4.70
CA MET A 74 4.83 -3.01 4.99
C MET A 74 4.77 -4.49 5.44
N GLY A 75 5.49 -5.38 4.75
CA GLY A 75 5.53 -6.80 5.10
C GLY A 75 6.17 -7.06 6.46
N VAL A 76 7.28 -6.38 6.77
CA VAL A 76 7.95 -6.49 8.08
C VAL A 76 7.04 -5.98 9.20
N ILE A 77 6.43 -4.80 9.03
CA ILE A 77 5.50 -4.25 10.02
C ILE A 77 4.31 -5.21 10.20
N SER A 78 3.73 -5.69 9.12
CA SER A 78 2.61 -6.61 9.16
C SER A 78 2.98 -7.90 9.89
N TYR A 79 4.12 -8.49 9.61
CA TYR A 79 4.53 -9.78 10.17
C TYR A 79 4.94 -9.71 11.65
N PHE A 80 5.69 -8.67 12.05
CA PHE A 80 6.28 -8.59 13.40
C PHE A 80 5.46 -7.79 14.40
N PHE A 81 4.67 -6.81 13.96
CA PHE A 81 4.02 -5.86 14.84
C PHE A 81 2.50 -5.99 14.89
N LEU A 82 1.91 -6.85 14.04
CA LEU A 82 0.47 -7.00 13.99
C LEU A 82 0.07 -8.40 14.49
N TYR A 83 -0.74 -8.43 15.54
CA TYR A 83 -1.16 -9.66 16.21
C TYR A 83 -2.17 -10.48 15.38
N ASP A 84 -2.88 -9.84 14.46
CA ASP A 84 -3.96 -10.43 13.66
C ASP A 84 -3.62 -10.29 12.16
N THR A 85 -2.50 -10.91 11.76
CA THR A 85 -2.01 -10.81 10.39
C THR A 85 -2.70 -11.82 9.48
N ASP A 86 -3.37 -11.29 8.45
CA ASP A 86 -3.81 -12.11 7.34
C ASP A 86 -2.60 -12.69 6.60
N ILE A 87 -2.46 -14.02 6.70
CA ILE A 87 -1.35 -14.76 6.05
C ILE A 87 -1.34 -14.51 4.53
N PHE A 88 -2.52 -14.37 3.92
CA PHE A 88 -2.63 -14.10 2.48
C PHE A 88 -2.12 -12.71 2.12
N LEU A 89 -2.33 -11.71 2.98
CA LEU A 89 -1.78 -10.36 2.80
C LEU A 89 -0.25 -10.40 2.78
N ASN A 90 0.36 -11.04 3.78
CA ASN A 90 1.81 -11.15 3.87
C ASN A 90 2.40 -11.93 2.70
N LEU A 91 1.79 -13.05 2.32
CA LEU A 91 2.21 -13.81 1.15
C LEU A 91 2.15 -12.96 -0.11
N THR A 92 1.07 -12.19 -0.31
CA THR A 92 0.93 -11.30 -1.46
C THR A 92 2.03 -10.24 -1.50
N ILE A 93 2.34 -9.62 -0.37
CA ILE A 93 3.42 -8.64 -0.25
C ILE A 93 4.76 -9.27 -0.63
N PHE A 94 5.12 -10.40 -0.01
CA PHE A 94 6.42 -11.04 -0.24
C PHE A 94 6.57 -11.61 -1.65
N VAL A 95 5.50 -12.16 -2.24
CA VAL A 95 5.50 -12.62 -3.64
C VAL A 95 5.73 -11.44 -4.59
N LEU A 96 5.04 -10.32 -4.36
CA LEU A 96 5.22 -9.11 -5.17
C LEU A 96 6.65 -8.55 -5.04
N VAL A 97 7.19 -8.49 -3.82
CA VAL A 97 8.58 -8.10 -3.58
C VAL A 97 9.56 -9.01 -4.32
N ALA A 98 9.38 -10.34 -4.22
CA ALA A 98 10.25 -11.30 -4.89
C ALA A 98 10.22 -11.12 -6.43
N ALA A 99 9.04 -10.88 -7.00
CA ALA A 99 8.87 -10.61 -8.42
C ALA A 99 9.62 -9.32 -8.84
N ILE A 100 9.48 -8.24 -8.07
CA ILE A 100 10.16 -6.98 -8.34
C ILE A 100 11.68 -7.13 -8.17
N ILE A 101 12.16 -7.84 -7.15
CA ILE A 101 13.59 -8.13 -6.96
C ILE A 101 14.15 -8.91 -8.15
N GLY A 102 13.41 -9.90 -8.68
CA GLY A 102 13.84 -10.65 -9.86
C GLY A 102 13.93 -9.80 -11.13
N PHE A 103 13.05 -8.80 -11.26
CA PHE A 103 13.05 -7.83 -12.36
C PHE A 103 14.12 -6.73 -12.19
N PHE A 104 14.40 -6.31 -10.96
CA PHE A 104 15.21 -5.15 -10.62
C PHE A 104 16.61 -5.12 -11.27
N PRO A 105 17.39 -6.22 -11.35
CA PRO A 105 18.71 -6.21 -11.99
C PRO A 105 18.68 -5.82 -13.47
N TYR A 106 17.57 -6.09 -14.16
CA TYR A 106 17.40 -5.77 -15.59
C TYR A 106 16.87 -4.35 -15.80
N ASN A 107 16.25 -3.77 -14.79
CA ASN A 107 15.71 -2.40 -14.80
C ASN A 107 16.65 -1.38 -14.15
N TYR A 108 17.69 -1.85 -13.42
CA TYR A 108 18.70 -0.99 -12.82
C TYR A 108 19.54 -0.29 -13.91
N HIS A 109 19.98 0.94 -13.63
CA HIS A 109 20.73 1.75 -14.60
C HIS A 109 22.06 1.11 -15.02
N PRO A 110 22.38 1.03 -16.32
CA PRO A 110 21.54 1.34 -17.48
C PRO A 110 20.50 0.23 -17.72
N ALA A 111 19.22 0.58 -17.78
CA ALA A 111 18.15 -0.39 -17.89
C ALA A 111 18.16 -1.12 -19.25
N ILE A 112 18.05 -2.44 -19.20
CA ILE A 112 17.91 -3.33 -20.36
C ILE A 112 16.43 -3.59 -20.65
N ILE A 113 15.61 -3.65 -19.59
CA ILE A 113 14.16 -3.87 -19.65
C ILE A 113 13.47 -2.77 -18.85
N TYR A 114 12.45 -2.18 -19.43
CA TYR A 114 11.64 -1.14 -18.79
C TYR A 114 10.34 -1.70 -18.26
N LEU A 115 9.88 -1.14 -17.14
CA LEU A 115 8.62 -1.51 -16.49
C LEU A 115 7.41 -1.10 -17.35
N GLY A 116 7.48 0.08 -17.95
CA GLY A 116 6.43 0.69 -18.78
C GLY A 116 5.18 1.05 -17.96
N ASP A 117 4.31 1.84 -18.57
CA ASP A 117 3.10 2.35 -17.90
C ASP A 117 2.25 1.24 -17.27
N THR A 118 2.12 0.10 -17.94
CA THR A 118 1.32 -1.02 -17.42
C THR A 118 1.90 -1.61 -16.14
N GLY A 119 3.21 -1.80 -16.10
CA GLY A 119 3.90 -2.31 -14.92
C GLY A 119 3.88 -1.31 -13.77
N ALA A 120 4.17 -0.04 -14.05
CA ALA A 120 4.15 1.03 -13.06
C ALA A 120 2.75 1.23 -12.46
N LEU A 121 1.71 1.25 -13.29
CA LEU A 121 0.31 1.33 -12.83
C LEU A 121 -0.10 0.11 -12.01
N PHE A 122 0.32 -1.10 -12.41
CA PHE A 122 0.03 -2.32 -11.66
C PHE A 122 0.69 -2.30 -10.30
N ILE A 123 1.99 -2.01 -10.22
CA ILE A 123 2.72 -1.93 -8.94
C ILE A 123 2.14 -0.83 -8.06
N GLY A 124 1.87 0.35 -8.61
CA GLY A 124 1.27 1.45 -7.88
C GLY A 124 -0.11 1.11 -7.32
N PHE A 125 -0.95 0.44 -8.12
CA PHE A 125 -2.26 -0.04 -7.68
C PHE A 125 -2.14 -1.05 -6.53
N MET A 126 -1.25 -2.03 -6.64
CA MET A 126 -1.00 -3.01 -5.58
C MET A 126 -0.50 -2.36 -4.29
N ILE A 127 0.46 -1.44 -4.37
CA ILE A 127 0.93 -0.68 -3.20
C ILE A 127 -0.21 0.14 -2.59
N GLY A 128 -1.02 0.80 -3.42
CA GLY A 128 -2.18 1.56 -2.97
C GLY A 128 -3.19 0.72 -2.19
N VAL A 129 -3.52 -0.47 -2.71
CA VAL A 129 -4.45 -1.41 -2.06
C VAL A 129 -3.85 -1.99 -0.77
N LEU A 130 -2.62 -2.50 -0.82
CA LEU A 130 -1.97 -3.13 0.33
C LEU A 130 -1.72 -2.12 1.47
N SER A 131 -1.45 -0.85 1.13
CA SER A 131 -1.25 0.21 2.12
C SER A 131 -2.52 0.54 2.92
N LEU A 132 -3.71 0.30 2.37
CA LEU A 132 -4.97 0.49 3.11
C LEU A 132 -5.07 -0.43 4.32
N GLN A 133 -4.62 -1.68 4.18
CA GLN A 133 -4.54 -2.61 5.33
C GLN A 133 -3.49 -2.15 6.35
N GLY A 134 -2.34 -1.67 5.87
CA GLY A 134 -1.31 -1.08 6.72
C GLY A 134 -1.81 0.12 7.52
N LEU A 135 -2.65 0.97 6.94
CA LEU A 135 -3.25 2.12 7.63
C LEU A 135 -4.24 1.72 8.73
N LYS A 136 -5.06 0.70 8.52
CA LYS A 136 -5.90 0.12 9.60
C LYS A 136 -5.04 -0.33 10.77
N ASN A 137 -3.92 -0.92 10.48
CA ASN A 137 -3.00 -1.50 11.45
C ASN A 137 -2.03 -0.48 12.06
N ALA A 138 -1.60 0.55 11.32
CA ALA A 138 -0.78 1.65 11.84
C ALA A 138 -1.49 2.41 12.96
N THR A 139 -2.82 2.45 12.93
CA THR A 139 -3.62 2.99 14.03
C THR A 139 -3.45 2.16 15.31
N ALA A 140 -3.35 0.85 15.20
CA ALA A 140 -3.09 -0.04 16.35
C ALA A 140 -1.65 0.16 16.87
N VAL A 141 -0.66 0.26 15.99
CA VAL A 141 0.75 0.51 16.38
C VAL A 141 0.92 1.89 17.02
N ALA A 142 0.26 2.92 16.51
CA ALA A 142 0.29 4.26 17.10
C ALA A 142 -0.34 4.31 18.50
N ILE A 143 -1.27 3.39 18.82
CA ILE A 143 -1.85 3.26 20.14
C ILE A 143 -0.92 2.52 21.09
N LEU A 144 -0.21 1.51 20.58
CA LEU A 144 0.68 0.68 21.39
C LEU A 144 2.03 1.35 21.64
N SER A 145 2.48 2.24 20.74
CA SER A 145 3.78 2.89 20.87
C SER A 145 3.96 3.68 22.17
N PRO A 146 3.01 4.47 22.71
CA PRO A 146 3.15 5.12 24.00
C PRO A 146 3.19 4.12 25.16
N VAL A 147 2.45 3.01 25.06
CA VAL A 147 2.42 1.97 26.09
C VAL A 147 3.73 1.20 26.14
N ILE A 148 4.35 0.95 25.00
CA ILE A 148 5.66 0.28 24.90
C ILE A 148 6.81 1.18 25.35
N ILE A 149 6.69 2.51 25.12
CA ILE A 149 7.74 3.48 25.48
C ILE A 149 7.65 3.89 26.95
N LEU A 150 6.45 3.90 27.55
CA LEU A 150 6.20 4.37 28.92
C LEU A 150 6.03 3.22 29.94
N GLY A 151 5.92 1.96 29.51
CA GLY A 151 5.88 0.75 30.34
C GLY A 151 7.21 0.04 30.35
#